data_c8e4c05a39165904e221ddeefeb15bef
#
_entry.id   c8e4c05a39165904e221ddeefeb15bef
#
_cell.length_a   1.000
_cell.length_b   1.000
_cell.length_c   1.000
_cell.angle_alpha   90.00
_cell.angle_beta   90.00
_cell.angle_gamma   90.00
#
_symmetry.space_group_name_H-M   'P 1'
#
loop_
_entity.id
_entity.type
_entity.pdbx_description
1 polymer ?
#
loop_
_entity_poly.entity_id
_entity_poly.type
_entity_poly.pdbx_seq_one_letter_code
_entity_poly.pdbx_strand_id
1 'polypeptide(L)'
;MTNKEIAIDFLKRVSRGDVRPAYEEHVHPEFIHHNVYFKGDRESLLVGMEENAEEFPDKSYEALRALEDKDLVTVHGKVQLAADSIWAVIHIFRFEDGKIIELWEASQEKIEDSPNEHGLF
;
A
#
# COMPACT_ATOMS: atom_id res chain seq x y z
N MET A 1 -6.76 -12.52 -12.56
CA MET A 1 -6.14 -12.30 -11.22
C MET A 1 -7.24 -12.33 -10.16
N THR A 2 -6.93 -12.95 -9.02
CA THR A 2 -7.79 -12.85 -7.83
C THR A 2 -7.67 -11.44 -7.24
N ASN A 3 -8.61 -11.06 -6.38
CA ASN A 3 -8.52 -9.76 -5.70
C ASN A 3 -7.23 -9.65 -4.88
N LYS A 4 -6.81 -10.74 -4.25
CA LYS A 4 -5.54 -10.79 -3.51
C LYS A 4 -4.34 -10.53 -4.42
N GLU A 5 -4.31 -11.13 -5.60
CA GLU A 5 -3.24 -10.91 -6.58
C GLU A 5 -3.24 -9.47 -7.08
N ILE A 6 -4.41 -8.89 -7.32
CA ILE A 6 -4.55 -7.49 -7.73
C ILE A 6 -4.00 -6.55 -6.65
N ALA A 7 -4.36 -6.77 -5.39
CA ALA A 7 -3.89 -5.94 -4.27
C ALA A 7 -2.36 -5.96 -4.17
N ILE A 8 -1.76 -7.13 -4.26
CA ILE A 8 -0.29 -7.28 -4.18
C ILE A 8 0.38 -6.64 -5.39
N ASP A 9 -0.14 -6.86 -6.60
CA ASP A 9 0.39 -6.25 -7.82
C ASP A 9 0.32 -4.71 -7.74
N PHE A 10 -0.80 -4.18 -7.30
CA PHE A 10 -0.98 -2.74 -7.09
C PHE A 10 0.09 -2.18 -6.15
N LEU A 11 0.27 -2.79 -4.98
CA LEU A 11 1.25 -2.32 -3.98
C LEU A 11 2.68 -2.37 -4.51
N LYS A 12 3.05 -3.43 -5.21
CA LYS A 12 4.37 -3.54 -5.82
C LYS A 12 4.60 -2.46 -6.87
N ARG A 13 3.62 -2.23 -7.73
CA ARG A 13 3.74 -1.26 -8.82
C ARG A 13 3.84 0.17 -8.31
N VAL A 14 2.97 0.57 -7.38
CA VAL A 14 3.02 1.93 -6.84
C VAL A 14 4.30 2.17 -6.06
N SER A 15 4.85 1.16 -5.40
CA SER A 15 6.11 1.28 -4.66
C SER A 15 7.29 1.56 -5.57
N ARG A 16 7.32 1.00 -6.78
CA ARG A 16 8.42 1.22 -7.74
C ARG A 16 8.18 2.41 -8.67
N GLY A 17 7.12 3.20 -8.44
CA GLY A 17 6.85 4.40 -9.22
C GLY A 17 5.91 4.22 -10.40
N ASP A 18 5.43 3.00 -10.66
CA ASP A 18 4.45 2.71 -11.70
C ASP A 18 3.04 3.00 -11.16
N VAL A 19 2.79 4.27 -10.81
CA VAL A 19 1.61 4.68 -10.03
C VAL A 19 0.38 4.85 -10.92
N ARG A 20 0.45 5.78 -11.87
CA ARG A 20 -0.72 6.09 -12.69
C ARG A 20 -1.22 4.90 -13.52
N PRO A 21 -0.35 4.14 -14.18
CA PRO A 21 -0.82 2.94 -14.88
C PRO A 21 -1.43 1.88 -13.95
N ALA A 22 -0.89 1.72 -12.74
CA ALA A 22 -1.46 0.80 -11.75
C ALA A 22 -2.86 1.24 -11.31
N TYR A 23 -3.07 2.54 -11.12
CA TYR A 23 -4.39 3.09 -10.80
C TYR A 23 -5.38 2.87 -11.95
N GLU A 24 -4.96 3.14 -13.18
CA GLU A 24 -5.82 2.96 -14.35
C GLU A 24 -6.27 1.51 -14.51
N GLU A 25 -5.39 0.56 -14.21
CA GLU A 25 -5.69 -0.86 -14.34
C GLU A 25 -6.51 -1.41 -13.17
N HIS A 26 -6.20 -1.02 -11.93
CA HIS A 26 -6.70 -1.70 -10.74
C HIS A 26 -7.66 -0.90 -9.87
N VAL A 27 -7.71 0.43 -10.01
CA VAL A 27 -8.47 1.28 -9.09
C VAL A 27 -9.74 1.81 -9.71
N HIS A 28 -10.85 1.61 -8.99
CA HIS A 28 -12.17 2.06 -9.40
C HIS A 28 -12.21 3.59 -9.56
N PRO A 29 -12.95 4.13 -10.55
CA PRO A 29 -13.09 5.59 -10.71
C PRO A 29 -13.62 6.31 -9.48
N GLU A 30 -14.44 5.65 -8.67
CA GLU A 30 -15.06 6.23 -7.45
C GLU A 30 -14.32 5.85 -6.18
N PHE A 31 -13.05 5.47 -6.29
CA PHE A 31 -12.19 5.08 -5.17
C PHE A 31 -12.12 6.16 -4.09
N ILE A 32 -12.19 5.72 -2.84
CA ILE A 32 -11.96 6.55 -1.65
C ILE A 32 -10.91 5.88 -0.76
N HIS A 33 -10.26 6.68 0.08
CA HIS A 33 -9.25 6.16 0.99
C HIS A 33 -9.30 6.90 2.34
N HIS A 34 -8.62 6.33 3.31
CA HIS A 34 -8.59 6.83 4.69
C HIS A 34 -7.18 7.20 5.15
N ASN A 35 -6.28 7.56 4.21
CA ASN A 35 -4.96 8.09 4.56
C ASN A 35 -5.13 9.52 5.03
N VAL A 36 -4.81 9.78 6.30
CA VAL A 36 -5.10 11.07 6.97
C VAL A 36 -4.29 12.24 6.45
N TYR A 37 -3.23 11.98 5.68
CA TYR A 37 -2.35 13.02 5.16
C TYR A 37 -2.82 13.61 3.83
N PHE A 38 -3.85 13.04 3.22
CA PHE A 38 -4.34 13.46 1.90
C PHE A 38 -5.86 13.63 1.91
N LYS A 39 -6.35 14.44 0.97
CA LYS A 39 -7.79 14.49 0.72
C LYS A 39 -8.26 13.10 0.26
N GLY A 40 -9.44 12.68 0.68
CA GLY A 40 -9.91 11.30 0.57
C GLY A 40 -10.31 10.81 -0.82
N ASP A 41 -9.97 11.54 -1.88
CA ASP A 41 -10.30 11.18 -3.25
C ASP A 41 -9.16 10.42 -3.94
N ARG A 42 -9.48 9.84 -5.08
CA ARG A 42 -8.58 9.02 -5.88
C ARG A 42 -7.34 9.79 -6.35
N GLU A 43 -7.55 10.98 -6.92
CA GLU A 43 -6.47 11.76 -7.53
C GLU A 43 -5.47 12.28 -6.49
N SER A 44 -5.95 12.72 -5.33
CA SER A 44 -5.08 13.25 -4.28
C SER A 44 -4.10 12.19 -3.76
N LEU A 45 -4.56 10.96 -3.56
CA LEU A 45 -3.67 9.88 -3.12
C LEU A 45 -2.72 9.45 -4.26
N LEU A 46 -3.23 9.38 -5.49
CA LEU A 46 -2.41 9.04 -6.65
C LEU A 46 -1.22 10.00 -6.78
N VAL A 47 -1.49 11.30 -6.75
CA VAL A 47 -0.44 12.33 -6.82
C VAL A 47 0.52 12.20 -5.65
N GLY A 48 0.01 11.97 -4.44
CA GLY A 48 0.85 11.76 -3.26
C GLY A 48 1.78 10.56 -3.42
N MET A 49 1.30 9.47 -4.02
CA MET A 49 2.13 8.30 -4.29
C MET A 49 3.18 8.58 -5.38
N GLU A 50 2.84 9.36 -6.40
CA GLU A 50 3.80 9.77 -7.43
C GLU A 50 4.93 10.60 -6.81
N GLU A 51 4.59 11.56 -5.97
CA GLU A 51 5.57 12.41 -5.27
C GLU A 51 6.45 11.59 -4.33
N ASN A 52 5.86 10.64 -3.60
CA ASN A 52 6.62 9.76 -2.71
C ASN A 52 7.61 8.89 -3.48
N ALA A 53 7.22 8.38 -4.64
CA ALA A 53 8.11 7.59 -5.49
C ALA A 53 9.29 8.42 -6.01
N GLU A 54 9.07 9.70 -6.31
CA GLU A 54 10.15 10.60 -6.73
C GLU A 54 11.09 10.92 -5.56
N GLU A 55 10.55 11.14 -4.37
CA GLU A 55 11.35 11.43 -3.17
C GLU A 55 12.17 10.22 -2.72
N PHE A 56 11.62 9.02 -2.85
CA PHE A 56 12.29 7.78 -2.44
C PHE A 56 12.41 6.81 -3.63
N PRO A 57 13.31 7.10 -4.59
CA PRO A 57 13.40 6.31 -5.82
C PRO A 57 13.86 4.87 -5.60
N ASP A 58 14.52 4.59 -4.48
CA ASP A 58 14.99 3.24 -4.14
C ASP A 58 14.04 2.51 -3.18
N LYS A 59 12.84 3.04 -2.98
CA LYS A 59 11.84 2.43 -2.12
C LYS A 59 11.52 1.02 -2.59
N SER A 60 11.44 0.08 -1.65
CA SER A 60 11.07 -1.30 -1.92
C SER A 60 9.83 -1.69 -1.11
N TYR A 61 9.09 -2.67 -1.64
CA TYR A 61 7.92 -3.25 -0.98
C TYR A 61 7.97 -4.77 -1.08
N GLU A 62 7.69 -5.43 0.04
CA GLU A 62 7.58 -6.88 0.09
C GLU A 62 6.27 -7.24 0.80
N ALA A 63 5.43 -8.02 0.12
CA ALA A 63 4.21 -8.56 0.72
C ALA A 63 4.60 -9.80 1.55
N LEU A 64 4.41 -9.71 2.86
CA LEU A 64 4.79 -10.79 3.77
C LEU A 64 3.67 -11.82 3.93
N ARG A 65 2.44 -11.37 4.03
CA ARG A 65 1.25 -12.22 4.12
C ARG A 65 0.03 -11.48 3.63
N ALA A 66 -0.93 -12.22 3.08
CA ALA A 66 -2.16 -11.63 2.56
C ALA A 66 -3.33 -12.57 2.86
N LEU A 67 -4.47 -11.96 3.18
CA LEU A 67 -5.71 -12.66 3.50
C LEU A 67 -6.82 -12.07 2.65
N GLU A 68 -7.72 -12.94 2.18
CA GLU A 68 -8.88 -12.51 1.40
C GLU A 68 -10.15 -13.10 2.04
N ASP A 69 -11.14 -12.25 2.24
CA ASP A 69 -12.45 -12.66 2.71
C ASP A 69 -13.52 -11.85 1.97
N LYS A 70 -14.28 -12.51 1.09
CA LYS A 70 -15.30 -11.87 0.24
C LYS A 70 -14.68 -10.75 -0.60
N ASP A 71 -15.16 -9.50 -0.43
CA ASP A 71 -14.68 -8.33 -1.18
C ASP A 71 -13.52 -7.61 -0.51
N LEU A 72 -13.00 -8.14 0.61
CA LEU A 72 -11.91 -7.53 1.37
C LEU A 72 -10.62 -8.32 1.22
N VAL A 73 -9.52 -7.60 1.05
CA VAL A 73 -8.16 -8.15 1.05
C VAL A 73 -7.31 -7.37 2.01
N THR A 74 -6.57 -8.07 2.89
CA THR A 74 -5.59 -7.46 3.77
C THR A 74 -4.20 -7.93 3.38
N VAL A 75 -3.26 -6.99 3.26
CA VAL A 75 -1.86 -7.32 2.98
C VAL A 75 -0.98 -6.71 4.07
N HIS A 76 -0.20 -7.56 4.73
CA HIS A 76 0.82 -7.15 5.68
C HIS A 76 2.14 -7.13 4.94
N GLY A 77 2.75 -5.95 4.83
CA GLY A 77 3.93 -5.75 4.03
C GLY A 77 5.04 -5.01 4.74
N LYS A 78 6.22 -5.09 4.12
CA LYS A 78 7.41 -4.38 4.55
C LYS A 78 7.74 -3.32 3.52
N VAL A 79 7.82 -2.06 3.95
CA VAL A 79 8.27 -0.94 3.12
C VAL A 79 9.63 -0.50 3.63
N GLN A 80 10.60 -0.38 2.73
CA GLN A 80 11.87 0.26 3.02
C GLN A 80 11.96 1.52 2.18
N LEU A 81 11.84 2.69 2.81
CA LEU A 81 11.94 3.97 2.13
C LEU A 81 13.37 4.35 1.83
N ALA A 82 14.27 4.05 2.78
CA ALA A 82 15.70 4.33 2.72
C ALA A 82 16.41 3.30 3.61
N ALA A 83 17.75 3.33 3.63
CA ALA A 83 18.55 2.35 4.38
C ALA A 83 18.17 2.25 5.85
N ASP A 84 17.76 3.38 6.46
CA ASP A 84 17.44 3.47 7.88
C ASP A 84 15.93 3.70 8.15
N SER A 85 15.08 3.56 7.14
CA SER A 85 13.64 3.82 7.27
C SER A 85 12.85 2.60 6.79
N ILE A 86 12.52 1.73 7.75
CA ILE A 86 11.81 0.47 7.50
C ILE A 86 10.48 0.48 8.25
N TRP A 87 9.42 0.08 7.57
CA TRP A 87 8.05 0.15 8.08
C TRP A 87 7.32 -1.16 7.88
N ALA A 88 6.54 -1.56 8.88
CA ALA A 88 5.50 -2.57 8.71
C ALA A 88 4.22 -1.83 8.32
N VAL A 89 3.59 -2.21 7.23
CA VAL A 89 2.37 -1.54 6.75
C VAL A 89 1.29 -2.58 6.54
N ILE A 90 0.10 -2.29 7.08
CA ILE A 90 -1.08 -3.10 6.84
C ILE A 90 -2.02 -2.29 5.97
N HIS A 91 -2.34 -2.84 4.80
CA HIS A 91 -3.35 -2.29 3.89
C HIS A 91 -4.58 -3.18 3.90
N ILE A 92 -5.75 -2.56 3.93
CA ILE A 92 -7.02 -3.25 3.74
C ILE A 92 -7.68 -2.66 2.51
N PHE A 93 -8.01 -3.52 1.54
CA PHE A 93 -8.65 -3.13 0.29
C PHE A 93 -10.06 -3.68 0.24
N ARG A 94 -11.03 -2.85 -0.17
CA ARG A 94 -12.35 -3.33 -0.55
C ARG A 94 -12.47 -3.26 -2.07
N PHE A 95 -13.03 -4.32 -2.66
CA PHE A 95 -13.16 -4.46 -4.11
C PHE A 95 -14.62 -4.36 -4.56
N GLU A 96 -14.83 -3.80 -5.74
CA GLU A 96 -16.10 -3.80 -6.42
C GLU A 96 -15.84 -4.00 -7.92
N ASP A 97 -16.49 -4.99 -8.53
CA ASP A 97 -16.33 -5.33 -9.96
C ASP A 97 -14.85 -5.56 -10.35
N GLY A 98 -14.10 -6.19 -9.48
CA GLY A 98 -12.69 -6.50 -9.75
C GLY A 98 -11.74 -5.30 -9.62
N LYS A 99 -12.21 -4.17 -9.08
CA LYS A 99 -11.43 -2.96 -8.90
C LYS A 99 -11.37 -2.58 -7.42
N ILE A 100 -10.26 -1.97 -7.03
CA ILE A 100 -10.08 -1.44 -5.68
C ILE A 100 -10.94 -0.18 -5.55
N ILE A 101 -11.91 -0.21 -4.63
CA ILE A 101 -12.83 0.92 -4.43
C ILE A 101 -12.62 1.64 -3.10
N GLU A 102 -11.97 1.00 -2.14
CA GLU A 102 -11.70 1.63 -0.85
C GLU A 102 -10.43 1.06 -0.22
N LEU A 103 -9.67 1.93 0.46
CA LEU A 103 -8.38 1.56 1.06
C LEU A 103 -8.26 2.15 2.46
N TRP A 104 -7.88 1.31 3.41
CA TRP A 104 -7.42 1.70 4.74
C TRP A 104 -5.97 1.26 4.90
N GLU A 105 -5.18 2.03 5.66
CA GLU A 105 -3.82 1.64 5.95
C GLU A 105 -3.39 2.08 7.35
N ALA A 106 -2.51 1.30 7.95
CA ALA A 106 -1.87 1.61 9.22
C ALA A 106 -0.44 1.10 9.17
N SER A 107 0.47 1.82 9.80
CA SER A 107 1.88 1.47 9.74
C SER A 107 2.60 1.71 11.06
N GLN A 108 3.72 1.02 11.22
CA GLN A 108 4.59 1.15 12.37
C GLN A 108 6.04 1.14 11.89
N GLU A 109 6.81 2.13 12.30
CA GLU A 109 8.22 2.22 11.92
C GLU A 109 9.09 1.36 12.84
N LYS A 110 10.12 0.75 12.24
CA LYS A 110 11.15 0.04 12.99
C LYS A 110 11.95 1.05 13.80
N ILE A 111 12.09 0.79 15.09
CA ILE A 111 12.92 1.62 15.98
C ILE A 111 14.13 0.82 16.45
N GLU A 112 15.24 1.54 16.73
CA GLU A 112 16.40 0.95 17.40
C GLU A 112 16.04 0.72 18.87
N ASP A 113 16.72 -0.22 19.49
CA ASP A 113 16.56 -0.51 20.92
C ASP A 113 15.12 -0.89 21.34
N SER A 114 14.36 -1.50 20.42
CA SER A 114 13.04 -2.03 20.77
C SER A 114 13.16 -3.11 21.85
N PRO A 115 12.31 -3.05 22.89
CA PRO A 115 12.27 -4.12 23.90
C PRO A 115 11.67 -5.42 23.37
N ASN A 116 11.08 -5.42 22.16
CA ASN A 116 10.46 -6.61 21.58
C ASN A 116 11.52 -7.44 20.85
N GLU A 117 11.86 -8.57 21.42
CA GLU A 117 12.86 -9.51 20.89
C GLU A 117 12.41 -10.23 19.61
N HIS A 118 11.12 -10.17 19.26
CA HIS A 118 10.58 -10.81 18.05
C HIS A 118 10.62 -9.91 16.80
N GLY A 119 11.00 -8.64 16.98
CA GLY A 119 11.12 -7.68 15.89
C GLY A 119 9.77 -7.13 15.41
N LEU A 120 9.82 -6.39 14.32
CA LEU A 120 8.66 -5.67 13.77
C LEU A 120 7.75 -6.58 12.92
N PHE A 121 8.32 -7.64 12.34
CA PHE A 121 7.60 -8.48 11.36
C PHE A 121 7.27 -9.89 11.82
#